data_45cc65699ac3496282410c3fb77b4f46
#
_entry.id   45cc65699ac3496282410c3fb77b4f46
#
_cell.length_a   1.000
_cell.length_b   1.000
_cell.length_c   1.000
_cell.angle_alpha   90.00
_cell.angle_beta   90.00
_cell.angle_gamma   90.00
#
_symmetry.space_group_name_H-M   'P 1'
#
loop_
_entity.id
_entity.type
_entity.pdbx_description
1 polymer ?
#
loop_
_entity_poly.entity_id
_entity_poly.type
_entity_poly.pdbx_seq_one_letter_code
_entity_poly.pdbx_strand_id
1 'polypeptide(L)'
;MNNILEIDSVILEYNGRKILQDVYLKSETGNITGLLGRNGSGKTSLMNIIYGNIFISNSSIRIDKKTLPRTYRQPEKIRYLPQFSYTPKGLTIKKIFKDYKLDFSDFTTIFPDLERYYNSKISTLSGGEIRIIEIYSILASKTLFCMLDEPFSQVMPIHIESIKTLISREKINKGIVLSDHLYEHILDICDDLYVINNGKVHLTSEHKDIEKLGYAKINSY
;
A
#
# COMPACT_ATOMS: atom_id res chain seq x y z
N MET A 1 -4.36 21.04 -8.00
CA MET A 1 -5.63 20.36 -7.66
C MET A 1 -5.27 18.98 -7.17
N ASN A 2 -5.83 18.55 -6.04
CA ASN A 2 -5.62 17.20 -5.55
C ASN A 2 -6.49 16.22 -6.32
N ASN A 3 -5.91 15.10 -6.76
CA ASN A 3 -6.70 14.01 -7.32
C ASN A 3 -7.33 13.20 -6.16
N ILE A 4 -8.52 12.67 -6.39
CA ILE A 4 -9.27 11.91 -5.40
C ILE A 4 -9.54 10.50 -5.93
N LEU A 5 -9.09 9.49 -5.20
CA LEU A 5 -9.43 8.08 -5.39
C LEU A 5 -10.61 7.76 -4.47
N GLU A 6 -11.71 7.32 -5.05
CA GLU A 6 -12.91 6.89 -4.33
C GLU A 6 -13.23 5.44 -4.67
N ILE A 7 -13.46 4.67 -3.64
CA ILE A 7 -13.93 3.29 -3.69
C ILE A 7 -15.29 3.25 -3.01
N ASP A 8 -16.30 2.73 -3.69
CA ASP A 8 -17.67 2.78 -3.23
C ASP A 8 -18.42 1.48 -3.56
N SER A 9 -19.39 1.12 -2.70
CA SER A 9 -20.30 0.00 -2.88
C SER A 9 -19.63 -1.36 -3.04
N VAL A 10 -18.44 -1.57 -2.42
CA VAL A 10 -17.73 -2.85 -2.52
C VAL A 10 -18.38 -3.90 -1.63
N ILE A 11 -18.87 -4.97 -2.28
CA ILE A 11 -19.42 -6.16 -1.60
C ILE A 11 -18.63 -7.37 -2.09
N LEU A 12 -18.02 -8.10 -1.14
CA LEU A 12 -17.27 -9.32 -1.43
C LEU A 12 -17.80 -10.45 -0.54
N GLU A 13 -18.15 -11.57 -1.18
CA GLU A 13 -18.62 -12.77 -0.51
C GLU A 13 -17.84 -14.00 -1.00
N TYR A 14 -17.44 -14.86 -0.08
CA TYR A 14 -16.88 -16.17 -0.37
C TYR A 14 -17.64 -17.26 0.39
N ASN A 15 -18.13 -18.26 -0.32
CA ASN A 15 -18.82 -19.42 0.24
C ASN A 15 -19.95 -19.04 1.23
N GLY A 16 -20.76 -18.03 0.87
CA GLY A 16 -21.86 -17.55 1.70
C GLY A 16 -21.45 -16.64 2.88
N ARG A 17 -20.14 -16.40 3.04
CA ARG A 17 -19.63 -15.49 4.07
C ARG A 17 -19.30 -14.13 3.46
N LYS A 18 -19.93 -13.09 3.96
CA LYS A 18 -19.62 -11.71 3.59
C LYS A 18 -18.28 -11.28 4.21
N ILE A 19 -17.33 -10.98 3.36
CA ILE A 19 -15.99 -10.48 3.74
C ILE A 19 -15.98 -8.96 3.77
N LEU A 20 -16.57 -8.33 2.74
CA LEU A 20 -16.74 -6.87 2.66
C LEU A 20 -18.20 -6.56 2.40
N GLN A 21 -18.72 -5.52 3.07
CA GLN A 21 -20.13 -5.16 3.06
C GLN A 21 -20.25 -3.65 2.86
N ASP A 22 -20.60 -3.22 1.63
CA ASP A 22 -20.86 -1.83 1.29
C ASP A 22 -19.73 -0.88 1.74
N VAL A 23 -18.51 -1.21 1.30
CA VAL A 23 -17.30 -0.50 1.69
C VAL A 23 -17.22 0.84 0.96
N TYR A 24 -16.93 1.90 1.71
CA TYR A 24 -16.50 3.18 1.20
C TYR A 24 -15.09 3.50 1.72
N LEU A 25 -14.19 3.93 0.81
CA LEU A 25 -12.86 4.43 1.14
C LEU A 25 -12.50 5.56 0.19
N LYS A 26 -11.90 6.63 0.73
CA LYS A 26 -11.41 7.77 -0.02
C LYS A 26 -9.93 7.98 0.29
N SER A 27 -9.14 8.31 -0.73
CA SER A 27 -7.74 8.74 -0.59
C SER A 27 -7.48 9.92 -1.51
N GLU A 28 -6.62 10.84 -1.10
CA GLU A 28 -6.28 12.04 -1.86
C GLU A 28 -4.78 12.11 -2.15
N THR A 29 -4.39 12.71 -3.28
CA THR A 29 -2.98 13.04 -3.50
C THR A 29 -2.52 14.07 -2.47
N GLY A 30 -1.33 13.85 -1.90
CA GLY A 30 -0.84 14.62 -0.77
C GLY A 30 -1.08 13.97 0.59
N ASN A 31 -1.89 12.89 0.64
CA ASN A 31 -2.25 12.21 1.88
C ASN A 31 -1.78 10.75 1.91
N ILE A 32 -1.53 10.26 3.13
CA ILE A 32 -1.34 8.86 3.46
C ILE A 32 -2.63 8.36 4.13
N THR A 33 -3.29 7.40 3.50
CA THR A 33 -4.50 6.75 3.99
C THR A 33 -4.15 5.39 4.59
N GLY A 34 -4.23 5.26 5.90
CA GLY A 34 -4.03 3.99 6.61
C GLY A 34 -5.29 3.12 6.55
N LEU A 35 -5.12 1.82 6.34
CA LEU A 35 -6.18 0.82 6.36
C LEU A 35 -5.85 -0.27 7.37
N LEU A 36 -6.45 -0.20 8.53
CA LEU A 36 -6.30 -1.17 9.62
C LEU A 36 -7.42 -2.22 9.59
N GLY A 37 -7.16 -3.35 10.23
CA GLY A 37 -8.13 -4.44 10.41
C GLY A 37 -7.43 -5.73 10.81
N ARG A 38 -8.12 -6.60 11.53
CA ARG A 38 -7.57 -7.89 11.95
C ARG A 38 -7.18 -8.76 10.76
N ASN A 39 -6.35 -9.77 11.01
CA ASN A 39 -6.03 -10.75 9.96
C ASN A 39 -7.32 -11.41 9.46
N GLY A 40 -7.45 -11.51 8.13
CA GLY A 40 -8.66 -12.03 7.49
C GLY A 40 -9.85 -11.04 7.44
N SER A 41 -9.68 -9.77 7.83
CA SER A 41 -10.76 -8.76 7.76
C SER A 41 -11.09 -8.29 6.34
N GLY A 42 -10.23 -8.58 5.35
CA GLY A 42 -10.46 -8.23 3.95
C GLY A 42 -9.58 -7.08 3.40
N LYS A 43 -8.56 -6.60 4.13
CA LYS A 43 -7.65 -5.54 3.65
C LYS A 43 -7.03 -5.86 2.29
N THR A 44 -6.31 -6.99 2.21
CA THR A 44 -5.70 -7.46 0.95
C THR A 44 -6.73 -7.69 -0.15
N SER A 45 -7.92 -8.21 0.21
CA SER A 45 -9.01 -8.40 -0.76
C SER A 45 -9.50 -7.06 -1.31
N LEU A 46 -9.69 -6.06 -0.44
CA LEU A 46 -10.07 -4.70 -0.86
C LEU A 46 -9.01 -4.08 -1.79
N MET A 47 -7.73 -4.16 -1.43
CA MET A 47 -6.64 -3.66 -2.29
C MET A 47 -6.59 -4.38 -3.64
N ASN A 48 -6.81 -5.71 -3.67
CA ASN A 48 -6.87 -6.47 -4.92
C ASN A 48 -8.09 -6.12 -5.78
N ILE A 49 -9.23 -5.77 -5.17
CA ILE A 49 -10.40 -5.25 -5.89
C ILE A 49 -10.08 -3.88 -6.50
N ILE A 50 -9.50 -2.96 -5.71
CA ILE A 50 -9.11 -1.63 -6.19
C ILE A 50 -8.12 -1.74 -7.35
N TYR A 51 -7.14 -2.62 -7.24
CA TYR A 51 -6.15 -2.85 -8.29
C TYR A 51 -6.72 -3.57 -9.51
N GLY A 52 -7.83 -4.30 -9.35
CA GLY A 52 -8.51 -5.04 -10.42
C GLY A 52 -8.02 -6.49 -10.59
N ASN A 53 -7.31 -7.05 -9.61
CA ASN A 53 -6.95 -8.47 -9.53
C ASN A 53 -8.16 -9.34 -9.18
N ILE A 54 -9.08 -8.81 -8.36
CA ILE A 54 -10.35 -9.44 -8.03
C ILE A 54 -11.45 -8.62 -8.68
N PHE A 55 -12.20 -9.27 -9.57
CA PHE A 55 -13.33 -8.64 -10.24
C PHE A 55 -14.62 -8.95 -9.48
N ILE A 56 -15.38 -7.90 -9.16
CA ILE A 56 -16.71 -7.98 -8.57
C ILE A 56 -17.64 -7.03 -9.33
N SER A 57 -18.91 -7.44 -9.51
CA SER A 57 -19.90 -6.65 -10.23
C SER A 57 -20.34 -5.40 -9.46
N ASN A 58 -20.36 -5.51 -8.13
CA ASN A 58 -20.82 -4.45 -7.25
C ASN A 58 -19.63 -3.71 -6.64
N SER A 59 -19.01 -2.82 -7.43
CA SER A 59 -17.98 -1.89 -6.97
C SER A 59 -17.87 -0.70 -7.90
N SER A 60 -17.59 0.44 -7.35
CA SER A 60 -17.26 1.64 -8.09
C SER A 60 -15.89 2.14 -7.67
N ILE A 61 -14.91 2.13 -8.59
CA ILE A 61 -13.58 2.66 -8.38
C ILE A 61 -13.41 3.84 -9.31
N ARG A 62 -13.16 5.01 -8.75
CA ARG A 62 -13.11 6.28 -9.49
C ARG A 62 -11.87 7.08 -9.10
N ILE A 63 -11.29 7.78 -10.08
CA ILE A 63 -10.38 8.90 -9.82
C ILE A 63 -11.04 10.15 -10.41
N ASP A 64 -11.20 11.19 -9.60
CA ASP A 64 -11.83 12.46 -9.97
C ASP A 64 -13.19 12.24 -10.61
N LYS A 65 -14.03 11.41 -9.98
CA LYS A 65 -15.38 11.02 -10.45
C LYS A 65 -15.41 10.20 -11.74
N LYS A 66 -14.24 9.88 -12.33
CA LYS A 66 -14.15 9.05 -13.55
C LYS A 66 -13.88 7.59 -13.15
N THR A 67 -14.76 6.68 -13.58
CA THR A 67 -14.60 5.25 -13.34
C THR A 67 -13.33 4.71 -13.99
N LEU A 68 -12.59 3.89 -13.26
CA LEU A 68 -11.38 3.23 -13.72
C LEU A 68 -11.64 1.75 -14.01
N PRO A 69 -11.89 1.36 -15.24
CA PRO A 69 -11.93 -0.05 -15.60
C PRO A 69 -10.51 -0.62 -15.65
N ARG A 70 -10.30 -1.80 -15.06
CA ARG A 70 -9.03 -2.54 -15.17
C ARG A 70 -7.82 -1.71 -14.71
N THR A 71 -7.85 -1.24 -13.48
CA THR A 71 -6.81 -0.38 -12.86
C THR A 71 -5.39 -0.92 -13.02
N TYR A 72 -5.20 -2.25 -12.97
CA TYR A 72 -3.89 -2.90 -13.18
C TYR A 72 -3.24 -2.62 -14.56
N ARG A 73 -4.02 -2.16 -15.56
CA ARG A 73 -3.53 -1.74 -16.89
C ARG A 73 -3.19 -0.25 -16.95
N GLN A 74 -3.34 0.48 -15.87
CA GLN A 74 -3.13 1.93 -15.79
C GLN A 74 -2.11 2.27 -14.69
N PRO A 75 -0.83 1.83 -14.84
CA PRO A 75 0.19 2.01 -13.81
C PRO A 75 0.51 3.49 -13.52
N GLU A 76 0.17 4.39 -14.45
CA GLU A 76 0.25 5.83 -14.25
C GLU A 76 -0.86 6.37 -13.34
N LYS A 77 -1.90 5.59 -13.11
CA LYS A 77 -3.01 5.93 -12.20
C LYS A 77 -2.82 5.29 -10.84
N ILE A 78 -2.65 3.98 -10.80
CA ILE A 78 -2.49 3.22 -9.55
C ILE A 78 -1.37 2.19 -9.72
N ARG A 79 -0.49 2.11 -8.72
CA ARG A 79 0.46 1.02 -8.52
C ARG A 79 0.16 0.30 -7.22
N TYR A 80 0.49 -0.98 -7.18
CA TYR A 80 0.21 -1.84 -6.03
C TYR A 80 1.43 -2.69 -5.67
N LEU A 81 1.83 -2.60 -4.40
CA LEU A 81 2.78 -3.51 -3.77
C LEU A 81 1.99 -4.60 -3.04
N PRO A 82 1.94 -5.82 -3.53
CA PRO A 82 1.26 -6.92 -2.85
C PRO A 82 2.04 -7.37 -1.60
N GLN A 83 1.36 -8.11 -0.71
CA GLN A 83 1.95 -8.66 0.51
C GLN A 83 3.14 -9.59 0.23
N PHE A 84 3.08 -10.37 -0.84
CA PHE A 84 4.15 -11.28 -1.24
C PHE A 84 5.01 -10.70 -2.35
N SER A 85 6.30 -11.07 -2.35
CA SER A 85 7.22 -10.66 -3.42
C SER A 85 6.71 -11.11 -4.79
N TYR A 86 6.73 -10.18 -5.74
CA TYR A 86 6.24 -10.37 -7.11
C TYR A 86 7.36 -10.26 -8.15
N THR A 87 8.56 -9.85 -7.71
CA THR A 87 9.68 -9.60 -8.65
C THR A 87 10.29 -10.92 -9.13
N PRO A 88 10.39 -11.14 -10.46
CA PRO A 88 11.01 -12.34 -11.01
C PRO A 88 12.47 -12.50 -10.57
N LYS A 89 12.82 -13.66 -10.01
CA LYS A 89 14.14 -13.96 -9.44
C LYS A 89 15.32 -13.79 -10.42
N GLY A 90 15.06 -13.92 -11.71
CA GLY A 90 16.08 -13.80 -12.78
C GLY A 90 16.44 -12.37 -13.16
N LEU A 91 15.66 -11.36 -12.74
CA LEU A 91 15.93 -9.97 -13.05
C LEU A 91 17.10 -9.43 -12.21
N THR A 92 17.85 -8.48 -12.79
CA THR A 92 18.83 -7.70 -12.04
C THR A 92 18.20 -6.42 -11.50
N ILE A 93 18.75 -5.87 -10.41
CA ILE A 93 18.31 -4.59 -9.87
C ILE A 93 18.41 -3.49 -10.93
N LYS A 94 19.52 -3.43 -11.67
CA LYS A 94 19.69 -2.52 -12.81
C LYS A 94 18.54 -2.57 -13.80
N LYS A 95 18.04 -3.77 -14.13
CA LYS A 95 16.92 -3.96 -15.06
C LYS A 95 15.62 -3.43 -14.46
N ILE A 96 15.36 -3.68 -13.18
CA ILE A 96 14.19 -3.18 -12.47
C ILE A 96 14.15 -1.65 -12.48
N PHE A 97 15.26 -1.01 -12.07
CA PHE A 97 15.37 0.46 -12.05
C PHE A 97 15.16 1.07 -13.44
N LYS A 98 15.74 0.43 -14.48
CA LYS A 98 15.51 0.85 -15.88
C LYS A 98 14.05 0.74 -16.28
N ASP A 99 13.36 -0.38 -15.96
CA ASP A 99 11.97 -0.63 -16.34
C ASP A 99 11.00 0.33 -15.64
N TYR A 100 11.27 0.66 -14.38
CA TYR A 100 10.51 1.64 -13.61
C TYR A 100 10.93 3.10 -13.88
N LYS A 101 12.00 3.33 -14.68
CA LYS A 101 12.57 4.65 -14.98
C LYS A 101 13.01 5.39 -13.72
N LEU A 102 13.69 4.68 -12.83
CA LEU A 102 14.19 5.20 -11.55
C LEU A 102 15.70 5.43 -11.59
N ASP A 103 16.16 6.42 -10.84
CA ASP A 103 17.57 6.64 -10.59
C ASP A 103 18.04 5.78 -9.41
N PHE A 104 19.12 5.05 -9.61
CA PHE A 104 19.71 4.21 -8.57
C PHE A 104 20.45 5.04 -7.52
N SER A 105 20.97 6.22 -7.88
CA SER A 105 21.64 7.11 -6.93
C SER A 105 20.68 7.65 -5.87
N ASP A 106 19.43 7.97 -6.26
CA ASP A 106 18.40 8.38 -5.30
C ASP A 106 18.05 7.26 -4.31
N PHE A 107 18.03 6.01 -4.80
CA PHE A 107 17.81 4.84 -3.96
C PHE A 107 18.92 4.67 -2.94
N THR A 108 20.18 4.74 -3.37
CA THR A 108 21.35 4.51 -2.49
C THR A 108 21.55 5.62 -1.48
N THR A 109 20.99 6.82 -1.71
CA THR A 109 20.95 7.87 -0.70
C THR A 109 20.10 7.48 0.52
N ILE A 110 19.07 6.65 0.31
CA ILE A 110 18.15 6.20 1.38
C ILE A 110 18.60 4.84 1.95
N PHE A 111 19.11 3.96 1.07
CA PHE A 111 19.51 2.59 1.39
C PHE A 111 20.97 2.33 0.92
N PRO A 112 21.97 2.96 1.55
CA PRO A 112 23.36 2.90 1.08
C PRO A 112 23.97 1.49 1.16
N ASP A 113 23.53 0.66 2.08
CA ASP A 113 23.96 -0.73 2.23
C ASP A 113 23.57 -1.63 1.05
N LEU A 114 22.61 -1.20 0.23
CA LEU A 114 22.16 -1.93 -0.96
C LEU A 114 22.86 -1.51 -2.25
N GLU A 115 23.76 -0.52 -2.23
CA GLU A 115 24.49 -0.03 -3.41
C GLU A 115 25.25 -1.14 -4.14
N ARG A 116 25.90 -2.02 -3.37
CA ARG A 116 26.69 -3.16 -3.89
C ARG A 116 25.90 -4.12 -4.79
N TYR A 117 24.58 -4.12 -4.71
CA TYR A 117 23.73 -5.08 -5.43
C TYR A 117 23.25 -4.59 -6.81
N TYR A 118 23.67 -3.42 -7.29
CA TYR A 118 23.15 -2.85 -8.55
C TYR A 118 23.10 -3.83 -9.73
N ASN A 119 24.17 -4.61 -9.93
CA ASN A 119 24.27 -5.57 -11.02
C ASN A 119 23.82 -7.01 -10.59
N SER A 120 23.42 -7.18 -9.35
CA SER A 120 23.05 -8.48 -8.80
C SER A 120 21.65 -8.91 -9.27
N LYS A 121 21.45 -10.23 -9.38
CA LYS A 121 20.11 -10.80 -9.61
C LYS A 121 19.31 -10.79 -8.33
N ILE A 122 18.00 -10.63 -8.44
CA ILE A 122 17.06 -10.68 -7.30
C ILE A 122 17.21 -12.00 -6.51
N SER A 123 17.50 -13.11 -7.19
CA SER A 123 17.70 -14.41 -6.54
C SER A 123 18.88 -14.47 -5.53
N THR A 124 19.78 -13.50 -5.55
CA THR A 124 20.94 -13.43 -4.65
C THR A 124 20.72 -12.59 -3.40
N LEU A 125 19.56 -11.92 -3.30
CA LEU A 125 19.19 -11.07 -2.19
C LEU A 125 18.34 -11.83 -1.17
N SER A 126 18.38 -11.37 0.08
CA SER A 126 17.46 -11.80 1.13
C SER A 126 16.04 -11.30 0.86
N GLY A 127 15.03 -11.92 1.49
CA GLY A 127 13.64 -11.49 1.36
C GLY A 127 13.43 -10.03 1.74
N GLY A 128 14.06 -9.56 2.81
CA GLY A 128 13.98 -8.16 3.25
C GLY A 128 14.61 -7.18 2.26
N GLU A 129 15.77 -7.51 1.69
CA GLU A 129 16.41 -6.68 0.65
C GLU A 129 15.55 -6.61 -0.61
N ILE A 130 14.95 -7.72 -1.03
CA ILE A 130 14.00 -7.74 -2.15
C ILE A 130 12.82 -6.82 -1.84
N ARG A 131 12.26 -6.93 -0.63
CA ARG A 131 11.11 -6.12 -0.20
C ARG A 131 11.40 -4.62 -0.28
N ILE A 132 12.59 -4.18 0.16
CA ILE A 132 13.02 -2.77 0.08
C ILE A 132 13.04 -2.29 -1.38
N ILE A 133 13.59 -3.10 -2.31
CA ILE A 133 13.62 -2.77 -3.74
C ILE A 133 12.21 -2.66 -4.31
N GLU A 134 11.32 -3.57 -3.94
CA GLU A 134 9.92 -3.57 -4.38
C GLU A 134 9.17 -2.34 -3.85
N ILE A 135 9.32 -2.02 -2.56
CA ILE A 135 8.74 -0.81 -1.93
C ILE A 135 9.22 0.43 -2.66
N TYR A 136 10.54 0.58 -2.84
CA TYR A 136 11.10 1.74 -3.52
C TYR A 136 10.59 1.84 -4.96
N SER A 137 10.57 0.73 -5.70
CA SER A 137 10.12 0.71 -7.09
C SER A 137 8.67 1.17 -7.27
N ILE A 138 7.79 0.82 -6.33
CA ILE A 138 6.39 1.26 -6.34
C ILE A 138 6.28 2.72 -5.91
N LEU A 139 6.92 3.11 -4.79
CA LEU A 139 6.81 4.45 -4.23
C LEU A 139 7.46 5.51 -5.13
N ALA A 140 8.69 5.30 -5.60
CA ALA A 140 9.42 6.28 -6.41
C ALA A 140 8.91 6.36 -7.86
N SER A 141 8.13 5.38 -8.33
CA SER A 141 7.61 5.41 -9.69
C SER A 141 6.53 6.47 -9.91
N LYS A 142 6.44 6.99 -11.14
CA LYS A 142 5.44 7.99 -11.48
C LYS A 142 4.04 7.36 -11.54
N THR A 143 3.16 7.76 -10.62
CA THR A 143 1.76 7.33 -10.52
C THR A 143 0.96 8.36 -9.72
N LEU A 144 -0.36 8.40 -9.87
CA LEU A 144 -1.22 9.27 -9.04
C LEU A 144 -1.44 8.68 -7.64
N PHE A 145 -1.59 7.36 -7.57
CA PHE A 145 -1.80 6.65 -6.30
C PHE A 145 -0.90 5.43 -6.22
N CYS A 146 -0.46 5.07 -5.02
CA CYS A 146 0.11 3.78 -4.76
C CYS A 146 -0.54 3.12 -3.54
N MET A 147 -0.65 1.81 -3.59
CA MET A 147 -1.17 0.99 -2.50
C MET A 147 -0.07 0.04 -2.03
N LEU A 148 0.14 -0.02 -0.72
CA LEU A 148 1.17 -0.84 -0.09
C LEU A 148 0.50 -1.81 0.89
N ASP A 149 0.59 -3.10 0.58
CA ASP A 149 0.04 -4.16 1.44
C ASP A 149 1.16 -4.76 2.29
N GLU A 150 1.12 -4.49 3.59
CA GLU A 150 2.11 -4.88 4.59
C GLU A 150 3.55 -4.50 4.20
N PRO A 151 3.86 -3.20 3.96
CA PRO A 151 5.19 -2.79 3.53
C PRO A 151 6.27 -3.00 4.60
N PHE A 152 5.93 -2.98 5.89
CA PHE A 152 6.89 -3.14 6.98
C PHE A 152 7.16 -4.62 7.33
N SER A 153 6.32 -5.53 6.81
CA SER A 153 6.52 -6.96 7.00
C SER A 153 7.77 -7.45 6.26
N GLN A 154 8.51 -8.36 6.88
CA GLN A 154 9.74 -8.98 6.35
C GLN A 154 10.93 -8.02 6.17
N VAL A 155 10.81 -6.76 6.56
CA VAL A 155 11.90 -5.78 6.53
C VAL A 155 12.62 -5.75 7.88
N MET A 156 13.94 -5.60 7.86
CA MET A 156 14.71 -5.44 9.09
C MET A 156 14.36 -4.12 9.78
N PRO A 157 14.27 -4.10 11.13
CA PRO A 157 13.87 -2.89 11.88
C PRO A 157 14.68 -1.64 11.53
N ILE A 158 15.96 -1.79 11.21
CA ILE A 158 16.85 -0.68 10.83
C ILE A 158 16.38 0.10 9.59
N HIS A 159 15.59 -0.53 8.69
CA HIS A 159 15.11 0.10 7.48
C HIS A 159 13.70 0.69 7.60
N ILE A 160 12.99 0.44 8.71
CA ILE A 160 11.59 0.89 8.87
C ILE A 160 11.50 2.42 8.81
N GLU A 161 12.38 3.13 9.52
CA GLU A 161 12.38 4.60 9.52
C GLU A 161 12.75 5.18 8.13
N SER A 162 13.65 4.53 7.41
CA SER A 162 13.98 4.91 6.02
C SER A 162 12.76 4.74 5.09
N ILE A 163 11.97 3.67 5.28
CA ILE A 163 10.73 3.44 4.51
C ILE A 163 9.68 4.48 4.87
N LYS A 164 9.47 4.80 6.16
CA LYS A 164 8.54 5.86 6.59
C LYS A 164 8.92 7.22 5.99
N THR A 165 10.22 7.54 6.01
CA THR A 165 10.76 8.76 5.39
C THR A 165 10.48 8.79 3.88
N LEU A 166 10.69 7.68 3.18
CA LEU A 166 10.38 7.55 1.76
C LEU A 166 8.87 7.74 1.49
N ILE A 167 8.00 7.10 2.28
CA ILE A 167 6.54 7.26 2.17
C ILE A 167 6.15 8.73 2.36
N SER A 168 6.66 9.38 3.39
CA SER A 168 6.38 10.79 3.70
C SER A 168 6.89 11.74 2.60
N ARG A 169 8.02 11.43 1.96
CA ARG A 169 8.55 12.18 0.82
C ARG A 169 7.65 12.04 -0.40
N GLU A 170 7.27 10.82 -0.72
CA GLU A 170 6.52 10.50 -1.94
C GLU A 170 5.05 10.94 -1.87
N LYS A 171 4.44 11.08 -0.67
CA LYS A 171 3.06 11.57 -0.53
C LYS A 171 2.86 12.96 -1.13
N ILE A 172 3.89 13.79 -1.20
CA ILE A 172 3.82 15.14 -1.77
C ILE A 172 3.31 15.10 -3.22
N ASN A 173 3.64 14.03 -3.95
CA ASN A 173 3.36 13.89 -5.37
C ASN A 173 2.21 12.91 -5.68
N LYS A 174 1.74 12.13 -4.70
CA LYS A 174 0.74 11.07 -4.92
C LYS A 174 -0.09 10.79 -3.67
N GLY A 175 -1.22 10.12 -3.82
CA GLY A 175 -1.95 9.52 -2.71
C GLY A 175 -1.39 8.14 -2.37
N ILE A 176 -1.27 7.84 -1.09
CA ILE A 176 -0.73 6.56 -0.62
C ILE A 176 -1.76 5.87 0.26
N VAL A 177 -2.17 4.66 -0.13
CA VAL A 177 -3.00 3.79 0.72
C VAL A 177 -2.10 2.68 1.25
N LEU A 178 -2.04 2.53 2.57
CA LEU A 178 -1.19 1.50 3.13
C LEU A 178 -1.90 0.70 4.22
N SER A 179 -1.66 -0.61 4.26
CA SER A 179 -2.10 -1.51 5.33
C SER A 179 -0.91 -2.22 5.93
N ASP A 180 -0.94 -2.41 7.24
CA ASP A 180 0.01 -3.28 7.93
C ASP A 180 -0.65 -3.84 9.20
N HIS A 181 -0.15 -4.96 9.70
CA HIS A 181 -0.53 -5.49 11.01
C HIS A 181 0.28 -4.81 12.14
N LEU A 182 1.42 -4.21 11.82
CA LEU A 182 2.21 -3.36 12.72
C LEU A 182 1.59 -1.95 12.74
N TYR A 183 0.40 -1.84 13.36
CA TYR A 183 -0.44 -0.64 13.31
C TYR A 183 0.24 0.63 13.82
N GLU A 184 1.20 0.50 14.74
CA GLU A 184 1.96 1.64 15.28
C GLU A 184 2.66 2.41 14.17
N HIS A 185 3.29 1.70 13.21
CA HIS A 185 3.95 2.35 12.08
C HIS A 185 2.98 3.07 11.14
N ILE A 186 1.72 2.58 11.03
CA ILE A 186 0.68 3.27 10.27
C ILE A 186 0.24 4.54 10.99
N LEU A 187 -0.02 4.44 12.31
CA LEU A 187 -0.46 5.57 13.12
C LEU A 187 0.54 6.73 13.11
N ASP A 188 1.85 6.41 13.04
CA ASP A 188 2.91 7.43 13.04
C ASP A 188 2.91 8.29 11.76
N ILE A 189 2.41 7.80 10.64
CA ILE A 189 2.59 8.46 9.34
C ILE A 189 1.31 8.76 8.57
N CYS A 190 0.15 8.17 8.93
CA CYS A 190 -1.08 8.36 8.18
C CYS A 190 -1.74 9.71 8.51
N ASP A 191 -2.36 10.32 7.50
CA ASP A 191 -3.17 11.53 7.63
C ASP A 191 -4.64 11.16 7.87
N ASP A 192 -5.13 10.13 7.16
CA ASP A 192 -6.48 9.56 7.30
C ASP A 192 -6.39 8.09 7.68
N LEU A 193 -7.28 7.63 8.56
CA LEU A 193 -7.26 6.26 9.04
C LEU A 193 -8.64 5.60 8.91
N TYR A 194 -8.64 4.46 8.23
CA TYR A 194 -9.81 3.59 8.12
C TYR A 194 -9.59 2.26 8.84
N VAL A 195 -10.62 1.75 9.48
CA VAL A 195 -10.61 0.43 10.14
C VAL A 195 -11.65 -0.48 9.51
N ILE A 196 -11.23 -1.67 9.07
CA ILE A 196 -12.16 -2.73 8.65
C ILE A 196 -12.56 -3.54 9.88
N ASN A 197 -13.84 -3.49 10.21
CA ASN A 197 -14.44 -4.29 11.25
C ASN A 197 -15.74 -4.92 10.77
N ASN A 198 -15.89 -6.26 10.92
CA ASN A 198 -17.06 -7.02 10.49
C ASN A 198 -17.48 -6.74 9.03
N GLY A 199 -16.50 -6.61 8.15
CA GLY A 199 -16.67 -6.36 6.72
C GLY A 199 -17.04 -4.93 6.33
N LYS A 200 -17.22 -4.02 7.29
CA LYS A 200 -17.45 -2.59 7.05
C LYS A 200 -16.18 -1.79 7.26
N VAL A 201 -16.06 -0.68 6.54
CA VAL A 201 -14.95 0.26 6.67
C VAL A 201 -15.42 1.50 7.41
N HIS A 202 -14.69 1.88 8.44
CA HIS A 202 -15.00 3.04 9.29
C HIS A 202 -13.85 4.03 9.22
N LEU A 203 -14.12 5.27 8.82
CA LEU A 203 -13.18 6.37 8.98
C LEU A 203 -13.10 6.69 10.48
N THR A 204 -11.89 6.74 11.01
CA THR A 204 -11.63 7.05 12.42
C THR A 204 -10.98 8.41 12.55
N SER A 205 -11.46 9.21 13.49
CA SER A 205 -10.90 10.54 13.77
C SER A 205 -9.99 10.56 14.99
N GLU A 206 -10.08 9.54 15.86
CA GLU A 206 -9.32 9.47 17.11
C GLU A 206 -8.80 8.04 17.37
N HIS A 207 -7.69 7.95 18.08
CA HIS A 207 -7.15 6.65 18.56
C HIS A 207 -8.17 5.84 19.36
N LYS A 208 -9.06 6.49 20.12
CA LYS A 208 -10.13 5.83 20.90
C LYS A 208 -11.14 5.07 20.03
N ASP A 209 -11.32 5.49 18.78
CA ASP A 209 -12.23 4.80 17.87
C ASP A 209 -11.69 3.44 17.44
N ILE A 210 -10.36 3.32 17.35
CA ILE A 210 -9.67 2.05 17.05
C ILE A 210 -9.94 1.03 18.16
N GLU A 211 -9.93 1.47 19.42
CA GLU A 211 -10.26 0.63 20.58
C GLU A 211 -11.73 0.22 20.61
N LYS A 212 -12.64 1.18 20.37
CA LYS A 212 -14.09 0.91 20.29
C LYS A 212 -14.44 -0.10 19.19
N LEU A 213 -13.71 -0.03 18.07
CA LEU A 213 -13.85 -0.99 16.97
C LEU A 213 -13.18 -2.35 17.28
N GLY A 214 -12.56 -2.49 18.46
CA GLY A 214 -11.97 -3.74 18.95
C GLY A 214 -10.74 -4.20 18.18
N TYR A 215 -10.05 -3.24 17.49
CA TYR A 215 -8.87 -3.58 16.70
C TYR A 215 -7.61 -3.71 17.56
N ALA A 216 -7.31 -2.73 18.40
CA ALA A 216 -6.15 -2.73 19.30
C ALA A 216 -6.50 -2.03 20.61
N LYS A 217 -5.84 -2.40 21.70
CA LYS A 217 -5.77 -1.58 22.92
C LYS A 217 -4.57 -0.65 22.75
N ILE A 218 -4.81 0.64 22.61
CA ILE A 218 -3.76 1.63 22.52
C ILE A 218 -3.45 2.06 23.95
N ASN A 219 -2.32 1.59 24.51
CA ASN A 219 -1.84 2.11 25.78
C ASN A 219 -1.51 3.58 25.57
N SER A 220 -2.36 4.48 26.08
CA SER A 220 -2.04 5.90 26.21
C SER A 220 -0.92 6.03 27.26
N TYR A 221 0.30 6.32 26.79
CA TYR A 221 1.37 6.81 27.63
C TYR A 221 1.19 8.31 27.92
#